data_4ef8451153e3f4cdaee21fc882f96a2c
#
_entry.id   4ef8451153e3f4cdaee21fc882f96a2c
#
_cell.length_a   1.000
_cell.length_b   1.000
_cell.length_c   1.000
_cell.angle_alpha   90.00
_cell.angle_beta   90.00
_cell.angle_gamma   90.00
#
_symmetry.space_group_name_H-M   'P 1'
#
loop_
_entity.id
_entity.type
_entity.pdbx_description
1 polymer ?
#
loop_
_entity_poly.entity_id
_entity_poly.type
_entity_poly.pdbx_seq_one_letter_code
_entity_poly.pdbx_strand_id
1 'polypeptide(L)'
;MRHASSIQTLSSEPLTNNLHRTDELGFTGAIQSVPAKYGRLDALVLNAGVLDPMTRITSTDTSLDAWKTHFETNVYSLVTALKAAAPSLRESPNGGKVIFVSSGAAVGGTAGWGPYNASKAAMNSLNR
;
A
#
# COMPACT_ATOMS: atom_id res chain seq x y z
N MET A 1 2.51 16.57 5.81
CA MET A 1 1.71 15.64 6.65
C MET A 1 2.23 14.24 6.44
N ARG A 2 2.61 13.55 7.50
CA ARG A 2 3.09 12.16 7.41
C ARG A 2 1.85 11.26 7.40
N HIS A 3 1.56 10.63 6.28
CA HIS A 3 0.54 9.58 6.25
C HIS A 3 1.17 8.29 6.79
N ALA A 4 0.78 7.93 8.00
CA ALA A 4 1.11 6.63 8.56
C ALA A 4 0.21 5.56 7.92
N SER A 5 0.82 4.51 7.37
CA SER A 5 0.08 3.32 6.98
C SER A 5 -0.28 2.56 8.24
N SER A 6 -1.56 2.36 8.49
CA SER A 6 -2.04 1.58 9.62
C SER A 6 -2.54 0.21 9.18
N ILE A 7 -2.12 -0.82 9.88
CA ILE A 7 -2.72 -2.15 9.80
C ILE A 7 -3.77 -2.22 10.91
N GLN A 8 -5.02 -2.35 10.53
CA GLN A 8 -6.12 -2.50 11.47
C GLN A 8 -6.66 -3.93 11.45
N THR A 9 -6.93 -4.46 12.62
CA THR A 9 -7.60 -5.74 12.81
C THR A 9 -9.00 -5.49 13.35
N LEU A 10 -9.97 -6.29 12.95
CA LEU A 10 -11.36 -6.21 13.43
C LEU A 10 -11.54 -6.91 14.81
N SER A 11 -10.55 -6.81 15.68
CA SER A 11 -10.65 -7.31 17.06
C SER A 11 -10.87 -6.16 18.03
N SER A 12 -11.25 -6.48 19.25
CA SER A 12 -11.53 -5.51 20.32
C SER A 12 -10.36 -4.58 20.67
N GLU A 13 -9.14 -4.95 20.29
CA GLU A 13 -7.94 -4.11 20.43
C GLU A 13 -7.12 -4.12 19.15
N PRO A 14 -7.15 -3.03 18.36
CA PRO A 14 -6.36 -2.93 17.15
C PRO A 14 -4.86 -2.88 17.46
N LEU A 15 -4.07 -3.59 16.67
CA LEU A 15 -2.63 -3.38 16.59
C LEU A 15 -2.37 -2.17 15.70
N THR A 16 -1.90 -1.07 16.29
CA THR A 16 -1.50 0.13 15.53
C THR A 16 0.01 0.21 15.46
N ASN A 17 0.54 0.23 14.24
CA ASN A 17 1.96 0.42 13.98
C ASN A 17 2.12 1.61 13.03
N ASN A 18 2.92 2.60 13.42
CA ASN A 18 3.32 3.71 12.55
C ASN A 18 4.55 3.28 11.76
N LEU A 19 4.32 2.82 10.52
CA LEU A 19 5.38 2.31 9.66
C LEU A 19 5.75 3.35 8.60
N HIS A 20 7.05 3.52 8.39
CA HIS A 20 7.54 4.30 7.26
C HIS A 20 7.46 3.46 5.99
N ARG A 21 7.12 4.08 4.84
CA ARG A 21 6.92 3.41 3.55
C ARG A 21 8.12 2.57 3.06
N THR A 22 9.32 2.88 3.52
CA THR A 22 10.56 2.17 3.20
C THR A 22 11.00 1.18 4.28
N ASP A 23 10.22 1.04 5.34
CA ASP A 23 10.51 0.11 6.43
C ASP A 23 9.95 -1.29 6.10
N GLU A 24 10.69 -2.02 5.27
CA GLU A 24 10.32 -3.39 4.88
C GLU A 24 10.26 -4.34 6.07
N LEU A 25 11.17 -4.22 7.02
CA LEU A 25 11.20 -5.06 8.22
C LEU A 25 10.02 -4.74 9.15
N GLY A 26 9.72 -3.46 9.34
CA GLY A 26 8.57 -3.02 10.12
C GLY A 26 7.25 -3.49 9.51
N PHE A 27 7.07 -3.38 8.20
CA PHE A 27 5.89 -3.92 7.50
C PHE A 27 5.74 -5.42 7.69
N THR A 28 6.84 -6.16 7.48
CA THR A 28 6.85 -7.62 7.64
C THR A 28 6.50 -8.00 9.07
N GLY A 29 7.14 -7.38 10.07
CA GLY A 29 6.87 -7.63 11.48
C GLY A 29 5.43 -7.32 11.87
N ALA A 30 4.88 -6.19 11.43
CA ALA A 30 3.49 -5.81 11.70
C ALA A 30 2.49 -6.82 11.12
N ILE A 31 2.68 -7.25 9.89
CA ILE A 31 1.80 -8.24 9.25
C ILE A 31 1.89 -9.58 9.96
N GLN A 32 3.10 -10.05 10.28
CA GLN A 32 3.33 -11.32 10.96
C GLN A 32 2.82 -11.34 12.40
N SER A 33 2.74 -10.18 13.07
CA SER A 33 2.16 -10.06 14.41
C SER A 33 0.67 -10.41 14.46
N VAL A 34 -0.06 -10.26 13.35
CA VAL A 34 -1.49 -10.55 13.27
C VAL A 34 -1.78 -12.04 13.45
N PRO A 35 -1.26 -12.95 12.62
CA PRO A 35 -1.47 -14.37 12.84
C PRO A 35 -0.82 -14.87 14.15
N ALA A 36 0.27 -14.27 14.60
CA ALA A 36 0.89 -14.61 15.89
C ALA A 36 -0.05 -14.31 17.07
N LYS A 37 -0.78 -13.18 17.03
CA LYS A 37 -1.71 -12.77 18.08
C LYS A 37 -3.09 -13.43 17.95
N TYR A 38 -3.63 -13.56 16.74
CA TYR A 38 -5.02 -13.97 16.51
C TYR A 38 -5.15 -15.36 15.87
N GLY A 39 -4.04 -16.04 15.61
CA GLY A 39 -4.00 -17.39 15.03
C GLY A 39 -4.22 -17.44 13.52
N ARG A 40 -4.62 -16.33 12.89
CA ARG A 40 -4.94 -16.28 11.44
C ARG A 40 -4.87 -14.89 10.85
N LEU A 41 -4.74 -14.82 9.53
CA LEU A 41 -4.93 -13.62 8.73
C LEU A 41 -5.85 -13.96 7.55
N ASP A 42 -7.02 -13.35 7.48
CA ASP A 42 -8.04 -13.67 6.47
C ASP A 42 -8.16 -12.63 5.37
N ALA A 43 -7.83 -11.39 5.69
CA ALA A 43 -7.91 -10.31 4.73
C ALA A 43 -6.79 -9.28 4.96
N LEU A 44 -6.29 -8.74 3.85
CA LEU A 44 -5.33 -7.64 3.82
C LEU A 44 -5.91 -6.51 2.98
N VAL A 45 -6.06 -5.32 3.58
CA VAL A 45 -6.53 -4.11 2.88
C VAL A 45 -5.36 -3.18 2.64
N LEU A 46 -5.02 -2.97 1.38
CA LEU A 46 -3.92 -2.12 0.93
C LEU A 46 -4.48 -0.77 0.48
N ASN A 47 -4.61 0.14 1.44
CA ASN A 47 -5.23 1.46 1.25
C ASN A 47 -4.22 2.62 1.25
N ALA A 48 -3.04 2.45 1.85
CA ALA A 48 -2.05 3.52 1.96
C ALA A 48 -1.66 4.09 0.58
N GLY A 49 -1.56 5.40 0.49
CA GLY A 49 -1.16 6.07 -0.74
C GLY A 49 -0.82 7.54 -0.52
N VAL A 50 -0.02 8.09 -1.41
CA VAL A 50 0.34 9.52 -1.46
C VAL A 50 -0.04 10.08 -2.82
N LEU A 51 -0.44 11.35 -2.83
CA LEU A 51 -0.81 12.11 -4.03
C LEU A 51 0.09 13.32 -4.25
N ASP A 52 0.56 13.96 -3.18
CA ASP A 52 1.37 15.19 -3.26
C ASP A 52 2.87 14.89 -3.47
N PRO A 53 3.59 15.78 -4.15
CA PRO A 53 3.11 17.00 -4.79
C PRO A 53 2.45 16.74 -6.15
N MET A 54 1.46 17.58 -6.49
CA MET A 54 0.79 17.56 -7.80
C MET A 54 1.47 18.57 -8.72
N THR A 55 2.24 18.08 -9.70
CA THR A 55 2.94 18.91 -10.67
C THR A 55 2.83 18.33 -12.07
N ARG A 56 2.77 19.22 -13.06
CA ARG A 56 2.81 18.78 -14.47
C ARG A 56 4.20 18.26 -14.81
N ILE A 57 4.30 17.21 -15.60
CA ILE A 57 5.58 16.61 -15.97
C ILE A 57 6.54 17.59 -16.67
N THR A 58 5.98 18.62 -17.33
CA THR A 58 6.73 19.68 -18.00
C THR A 58 7.02 20.87 -17.11
N SER A 59 6.60 20.87 -15.86
CA SER A 59 6.88 21.95 -14.91
C SER A 59 8.34 21.90 -14.45
N THR A 60 8.92 23.06 -14.23
CA THR A 60 10.27 23.20 -13.64
C THR A 60 10.34 22.62 -12.23
N ASP A 61 9.19 22.54 -11.53
CA ASP A 61 9.08 22.03 -10.17
C ASP A 61 8.92 20.49 -10.11
N THR A 62 8.88 19.84 -11.27
CA THR A 62 8.78 18.38 -11.34
C THR A 62 10.08 17.75 -10.86
N SER A 63 9.98 16.91 -9.85
CA SER A 63 11.10 16.20 -9.25
C SER A 63 10.95 14.68 -9.45
N LEU A 64 12.03 14.02 -9.86
CA LEU A 64 12.09 12.56 -9.88
C LEU A 64 11.94 11.95 -8.49
N ASP A 65 12.29 12.67 -7.43
CA ASP A 65 12.12 12.18 -6.07
C ASP A 65 10.64 12.11 -5.67
N ALA A 66 9.82 13.04 -6.19
CA ALA A 66 8.37 12.93 -6.06
C ALA A 66 7.82 11.67 -6.74
N TRP A 67 8.31 11.35 -7.94
CA TRP A 67 7.96 10.12 -8.65
C TRP A 67 8.38 8.87 -7.85
N LYS A 68 9.62 8.81 -7.37
CA LYS A 68 10.10 7.72 -6.53
C LYS A 68 9.23 7.53 -5.29
N THR A 69 8.92 8.63 -4.60
CA THR A 69 8.06 8.61 -3.41
C THR A 69 6.68 8.01 -3.68
N HIS A 70 6.07 8.37 -4.83
CA HIS A 70 4.79 7.78 -5.23
C HIS A 70 4.90 6.28 -5.48
N PHE A 71 5.94 5.83 -6.19
CA PHE A 71 6.14 4.40 -6.46
C PHE A 71 6.52 3.63 -5.20
N GLU A 72 7.38 4.17 -4.35
CA GLU A 72 7.72 3.56 -3.06
C GLU A 72 6.48 3.34 -2.19
N THR A 73 5.61 4.35 -2.09
CA THR A 73 4.43 4.28 -1.23
C THR A 73 3.28 3.53 -1.89
N ASN A 74 2.96 3.83 -3.15
CA ASN A 74 1.74 3.32 -3.79
C ASN A 74 1.93 1.98 -4.50
N VAL A 75 3.18 1.52 -4.68
CA VAL A 75 3.49 0.27 -5.42
C VAL A 75 4.39 -0.65 -4.62
N TYR A 76 5.60 -0.22 -4.26
CA TYR A 76 6.59 -1.12 -3.66
C TYR A 76 6.20 -1.56 -2.26
N SER A 77 5.58 -0.68 -1.46
CA SER A 77 5.04 -1.07 -0.16
C SER A 77 3.97 -2.17 -0.26
N LEU A 78 3.20 -2.19 -1.36
CA LEU A 78 2.20 -3.24 -1.61
C LEU A 78 2.87 -4.59 -1.87
N VAL A 79 3.98 -4.60 -2.63
CA VAL A 79 4.75 -5.82 -2.90
C VAL A 79 5.31 -6.38 -1.61
N THR A 80 5.89 -5.53 -0.76
CA THR A 80 6.39 -5.93 0.57
C THR A 80 5.28 -6.52 1.44
N ALA A 81 4.13 -5.83 1.51
CA ALA A 81 2.98 -6.28 2.29
C ALA A 81 2.43 -7.62 1.79
N LEU A 82 2.29 -7.78 0.47
CA LEU A 82 1.82 -9.03 -0.14
C LEU A 82 2.78 -10.20 0.14
N LYS A 83 4.08 -9.97 -0.03
CA LYS A 83 5.11 -10.97 0.25
C LYS A 83 5.05 -11.44 1.70
N ALA A 84 4.87 -10.51 2.64
CA ALA A 84 4.78 -10.83 4.07
C ALA A 84 3.48 -11.55 4.45
N ALA A 85 2.35 -11.19 3.83
CA ALA A 85 1.02 -11.71 4.15
C ALA A 85 0.68 -13.04 3.45
N ALA A 86 1.27 -13.30 2.30
CA ALA A 86 0.88 -14.42 1.43
C ALA A 86 0.90 -15.79 2.11
N PRO A 87 1.88 -16.16 2.95
CA PRO A 87 1.85 -17.44 3.65
C PRO A 87 0.59 -17.60 4.52
N SER A 88 0.33 -16.63 5.40
CA SER A 88 -0.82 -16.67 6.32
C SER A 88 -2.16 -16.57 5.60
N LEU A 89 -2.25 -15.79 4.53
CA LEU A 89 -3.48 -15.71 3.72
C LEU A 89 -3.81 -17.04 3.03
N ARG A 90 -2.80 -17.80 2.59
CA ARG A 90 -3.01 -19.15 1.98
C ARG A 90 -3.54 -20.16 2.98
N GLU A 91 -3.20 -20.01 4.26
CA GLU A 91 -3.65 -20.87 5.35
C GLU A 91 -5.05 -20.51 5.87
N SER A 92 -5.63 -19.40 5.39
CA SER A 92 -6.98 -18.99 5.81
C SER A 92 -8.02 -20.03 5.36
N PRO A 93 -8.83 -20.60 6.27
CA PRO A 93 -9.80 -21.64 5.97
C PRO A 93 -10.93 -21.21 5.02
N ASN A 94 -11.16 -19.89 4.91
CA ASN A 94 -12.17 -19.30 4.03
C ASN A 94 -11.57 -18.71 2.74
N GLY A 95 -10.28 -18.99 2.49
CA GLY A 95 -9.52 -18.36 1.42
C GLY A 95 -9.13 -16.92 1.78
N GLY A 96 -7.83 -16.63 1.83
CA GLY A 96 -7.32 -15.29 2.09
C GLY A 96 -7.73 -14.31 1.01
N LYS A 97 -8.03 -13.08 1.41
CA LYS A 97 -8.46 -11.99 0.51
C LYS A 97 -7.50 -10.83 0.57
N VAL A 98 -7.20 -10.24 -0.59
CA VAL A 98 -6.45 -8.99 -0.68
C VAL A 98 -7.31 -7.94 -1.37
N ILE A 99 -7.42 -6.77 -0.76
CA ILE A 99 -8.18 -5.64 -1.27
C ILE A 99 -7.22 -4.49 -1.56
N PHE A 100 -7.15 -4.09 -2.83
CA PHE A 100 -6.40 -2.92 -3.26
C PHE A 100 -7.35 -1.73 -3.37
N VAL A 101 -7.06 -0.64 -2.66
CA VAL A 101 -7.82 0.60 -2.81
C VAL A 101 -7.19 1.44 -3.91
N SER A 102 -7.76 1.31 -5.10
CA SER A 102 -7.33 2.02 -6.29
C SER A 102 -7.94 3.42 -6.40
N SER A 103 -7.91 3.99 -7.57
CA SER A 103 -8.44 5.32 -7.88
C SER A 103 -8.89 5.35 -9.34
N GLY A 104 -9.89 6.18 -9.66
CA GLY A 104 -10.23 6.54 -11.03
C GLY A 104 -9.04 7.13 -11.81
N ALA A 105 -8.07 7.70 -11.10
CA ALA A 105 -6.82 8.20 -11.67
C ALA A 105 -5.97 7.12 -12.35
N ALA A 106 -6.18 5.85 -12.02
CA ALA A 106 -5.47 4.72 -12.65
C ALA A 106 -5.84 4.54 -14.14
N VAL A 107 -7.00 5.04 -14.55
CA VAL A 107 -7.53 4.94 -15.93
C VAL A 107 -7.83 6.32 -16.53
N GLY A 108 -7.97 7.36 -15.69
CA GLY A 108 -8.21 8.74 -16.11
C GLY A 108 -6.91 9.56 -16.14
N GLY A 109 -6.79 10.45 -17.10
CA GLY A 109 -5.62 11.33 -17.27
C GLY A 109 -5.82 12.67 -16.56
N THR A 110 -5.73 12.74 -15.24
CA THR A 110 -5.80 14.02 -14.54
C THR A 110 -4.48 14.80 -14.68
N ALA A 111 -4.56 16.01 -15.21
CA ALA A 111 -3.38 16.86 -15.40
C ALA A 111 -2.72 17.18 -14.03
N GLY A 112 -1.40 17.09 -13.97
CA GLY A 112 -0.64 17.32 -12.75
C GLY A 112 -0.54 16.10 -11.80
N TRP A 113 -1.20 15.00 -12.11
CA TRP A 113 -1.21 13.80 -11.28
C TRP A 113 -0.37 12.65 -11.87
N GLY A 114 0.62 12.98 -12.72
CA GLY A 114 1.40 11.99 -13.46
C GLY A 114 1.93 10.83 -12.60
N PRO A 115 2.72 11.07 -11.55
CA PRO A 115 3.26 10.00 -10.71
C PRO A 115 2.15 9.22 -9.97
N TYR A 116 1.08 9.90 -9.52
CA TYR A 116 -0.05 9.24 -8.88
C TYR A 116 -0.80 8.32 -9.86
N ASN A 117 -1.18 8.86 -11.04
CA ASN A 117 -1.89 8.10 -12.08
C ASN A 117 -1.09 6.84 -12.46
N ALA A 118 0.22 7.01 -12.72
CA ALA A 118 1.11 5.92 -13.07
C ALA A 118 1.22 4.87 -11.95
N SER A 119 1.36 5.31 -10.71
CA SER A 119 1.46 4.39 -9.56
C SER A 119 0.16 3.62 -9.32
N LYS A 120 -1.01 4.25 -9.47
CA LYS A 120 -2.31 3.59 -9.34
C LYS A 120 -2.62 2.65 -10.49
N ALA A 121 -2.16 2.95 -11.70
CA ALA A 121 -2.21 2.03 -12.83
C ALA A 121 -1.32 0.80 -12.62
N ALA A 122 -0.10 0.99 -12.10
CA ALA A 122 0.79 -0.10 -11.73
C ALA A 122 0.16 -0.99 -10.64
N MET A 123 -0.46 -0.41 -9.61
CA MET A 123 -1.20 -1.15 -8.60
C MET A 123 -2.34 -1.99 -9.21
N ASN A 124 -3.12 -1.44 -10.15
CA ASN A 124 -4.16 -2.20 -10.84
C ASN A 124 -3.59 -3.38 -11.64
N SER A 125 -2.38 -3.23 -12.19
CA SER A 125 -1.70 -4.31 -12.89
C SER A 125 -1.23 -5.43 -11.96
N LEU A 126 -0.86 -5.11 -10.72
CA LEU A 126 -0.50 -6.10 -9.70
C LEU A 126 -1.70 -6.94 -9.23
N ASN A 127 -2.92 -6.44 -9.39
CA ASN A 127 -4.15 -7.09 -8.95
C ASN A 127 -4.72 -8.08 -9.99
N ARG A 128 -4.00 -8.41 -11.03
CA ARG A 128 -4.41 -9.36 -12.09
C ARG A 128 -3.79 -10.73 -11.86
#